data_4f16a6a3857a7f079afbee99ec01c9ad
#
_entry.id   4f16a6a3857a7f079afbee99ec01c9ad
#
_cell.length_a   1.000
_cell.length_b   1.000
_cell.length_c   1.000
_cell.angle_alpha   90.00
_cell.angle_beta   90.00
_cell.angle_gamma   90.00
#
_symmetry.space_group_name_H-M   'P 1'
#
loop_
_entity.id
_entity.type
_entity.pdbx_description
1 polymer ?
#
loop_
_entity_poly.entity_id
_entity_poly.type
_entity_poly.pdbx_seq_one_letter_code
_entity_poly.pdbx_strand_id
1 'polypeptide(L)'
;MRNKIKLKIIVIACFIFSIIACHFSPETQKSISPALSFDSTSLKARILQYKTWTLVNAEPVKMSAFMRAACADVREEIISPHFDKYIRVYVNELGREAMFKEENPKFPIGSIIVKEKLPAKDSEDPEFYTIMVKRENGYDSVNGDWQYLTMDETKSRIEEPENISSCQSCHAPYNDTSDYVSREYLHLEGRRMQREVKEK
;
A
#
# COMPACT_ATOMS: atom_id res chain seq x y z
N MET A 1 34.00 -75.62 11.89
CA MET A 1 33.26 -74.79 12.90
C MET A 1 33.69 -73.32 12.97
N ARG A 2 34.60 -72.82 12.13
CA ARG A 2 35.14 -71.41 12.21
C ARG A 2 34.40 -70.37 11.37
N ASN A 3 33.55 -70.76 10.42
CA ASN A 3 32.87 -69.78 9.52
C ASN A 3 31.49 -69.32 9.97
N LYS A 4 30.88 -69.97 10.96
CA LYS A 4 29.54 -69.56 11.44
C LYS A 4 29.57 -68.45 12.48
N ILE A 5 30.71 -68.21 13.13
CA ILE A 5 30.86 -67.17 14.16
C ILE A 5 31.14 -65.79 13.51
N LYS A 6 31.88 -65.75 12.37
CA LYS A 6 32.18 -64.51 11.67
C LYS A 6 30.95 -63.87 11.01
N LEU A 7 29.97 -64.69 10.59
CA LEU A 7 28.76 -64.16 9.94
C LEU A 7 27.78 -63.55 10.94
N LYS A 8 27.73 -64.03 12.19
CA LYS A 8 26.86 -63.40 13.20
C LYS A 8 27.32 -62.04 13.72
N ILE A 9 28.63 -61.79 13.70
CA ILE A 9 29.19 -60.49 14.16
C ILE A 9 28.95 -59.44 13.12
N ILE A 10 28.96 -59.76 11.83
CA ILE A 10 28.70 -58.75 10.72
C ILE A 10 27.23 -58.32 10.69
N VAL A 11 26.30 -59.22 11.02
CA VAL A 11 24.86 -58.88 11.03
C VAL A 11 24.49 -57.98 12.20
N ILE A 12 25.17 -58.11 13.35
CA ILE A 12 24.91 -57.26 14.53
C ILE A 12 25.50 -55.84 14.34
N ALA A 13 26.63 -55.70 13.65
CA ALA A 13 27.23 -54.38 13.35
C ALA A 13 26.40 -53.54 12.38
N CYS A 14 25.67 -54.14 11.44
CA CYS A 14 24.80 -53.41 10.52
C CYS A 14 23.49 -52.91 11.17
N PHE A 15 23.02 -53.54 12.25
CA PHE A 15 21.78 -53.16 12.92
C PHE A 15 21.95 -51.96 13.89
N ILE A 16 23.17 -51.71 14.38
CA ILE A 16 23.43 -50.63 15.33
C ILE A 16 23.65 -49.29 14.57
N PHE A 17 24.00 -49.32 13.27
CA PHE A 17 24.23 -48.10 12.50
C PHE A 17 22.94 -47.48 11.87
N SER A 18 21.81 -48.24 11.90
CA SER A 18 20.54 -47.80 11.31
C SER A 18 19.62 -47.01 12.24
N ILE A 19 19.97 -46.79 13.52
CA ILE A 19 19.08 -46.14 14.50
C ILE A 19 19.46 -44.67 14.79
N ILE A 20 20.59 -44.18 14.26
CA ILE A 20 21.05 -42.80 14.54
C ILE A 20 20.70 -41.78 13.38
N ALA A 21 20.08 -42.25 12.29
CA ALA A 21 19.84 -41.42 11.10
C ALA A 21 18.41 -40.85 10.99
N CYS A 22 17.60 -40.89 12.04
CA CYS A 22 16.25 -40.36 11.98
C CYS A 22 15.92 -39.48 13.19
N HIS A 23 16.47 -38.29 13.30
CA HIS A 23 15.88 -37.18 14.06
C HIS A 23 16.63 -35.88 13.79
N PHE A 24 16.82 -35.56 12.53
CA PHE A 24 17.02 -34.17 12.14
C PHE A 24 15.83 -33.76 11.25
N SER A 25 14.69 -33.49 11.89
CA SER A 25 13.65 -32.73 11.26
C SER A 25 14.23 -31.30 11.10
N PRO A 26 14.32 -30.75 9.88
CA PRO A 26 14.51 -29.31 9.76
C PRO A 26 13.26 -28.69 10.36
N GLU A 27 13.36 -28.11 11.55
CA GLU A 27 12.40 -27.12 11.98
C GLU A 27 12.33 -26.11 10.85
N THR A 28 11.21 -26.13 10.15
CA THR A 28 10.83 -25.11 9.21
C THR A 28 10.77 -23.83 10.04
N GLN A 29 11.86 -23.09 10.02
CA GLN A 29 11.91 -21.74 10.57
C GLN A 29 10.88 -20.94 9.77
N LYS A 30 9.62 -21.00 10.24
CA LYS A 30 8.55 -20.14 9.79
C LYS A 30 9.06 -18.73 10.03
N SER A 31 9.54 -18.08 8.96
CA SER A 31 9.88 -16.67 9.00
C SER A 31 8.60 -15.96 9.44
N ILE A 32 8.57 -15.61 10.71
CA ILE A 32 7.53 -14.73 11.25
C ILE A 32 7.85 -13.37 10.64
N SER A 33 7.30 -13.09 9.46
CA SER A 33 7.13 -11.72 9.04
C SER A 33 6.49 -10.99 10.21
N PRO A 34 7.06 -9.90 10.69
CA PRO A 34 6.42 -9.15 11.77
C PRO A 34 4.98 -8.88 11.33
N ALA A 35 4.03 -9.35 12.11
CA ALA A 35 2.63 -9.17 11.81
C ALA A 35 2.39 -7.68 11.57
N LEU A 36 1.82 -7.34 10.41
CA LEU A 36 1.54 -5.95 10.06
C LEU A 36 0.57 -5.40 11.11
N SER A 37 1.07 -4.54 12.00
CA SER A 37 0.25 -3.93 13.04
C SER A 37 -0.48 -2.72 12.49
N PHE A 38 -1.79 -2.68 12.74
CA PHE A 38 -2.67 -1.55 12.44
C PHE A 38 -3.08 -0.77 13.70
N ASP A 39 -2.39 -0.99 14.82
CA ASP A 39 -2.59 -0.11 15.96
C ASP A 39 -2.24 1.34 15.60
N SER A 40 -2.94 2.30 16.21
CA SER A 40 -2.86 3.71 15.84
C SER A 40 -1.45 4.30 15.95
N THR A 41 -0.68 3.87 16.94
CA THR A 41 0.68 4.37 17.16
C THR A 41 1.65 3.90 16.08
N SER A 42 1.61 2.60 15.78
CA SER A 42 2.45 1.99 14.73
C SER A 42 2.07 2.53 13.35
N LEU A 43 0.78 2.67 13.05
CA LEU A 43 0.29 3.21 11.80
C LEU A 43 0.71 4.67 11.63
N LYS A 44 0.55 5.50 12.66
CA LYS A 44 1.00 6.90 12.67
C LYS A 44 2.50 7.01 12.39
N ALA A 45 3.33 6.23 13.08
CA ALA A 45 4.78 6.23 12.89
C ALA A 45 5.17 5.87 11.45
N ARG A 46 4.47 4.91 10.83
CA ARG A 46 4.67 4.55 9.42
C ARG A 46 4.27 5.68 8.48
N ILE A 47 3.09 6.27 8.66
CA ILE A 47 2.59 7.37 7.83
C ILE A 47 3.57 8.56 7.85
N LEU A 48 4.10 8.93 9.01
CA LEU A 48 5.02 10.06 9.14
C LEU A 48 6.34 9.90 8.36
N GLN A 49 6.68 8.68 7.94
CA GLN A 49 7.85 8.40 7.11
C GLN A 49 7.57 8.50 5.60
N TYR A 50 6.38 8.91 5.16
CA TYR A 50 5.91 8.86 3.77
C TYR A 50 6.88 9.53 2.76
N LYS A 51 7.64 10.54 3.16
CA LYS A 51 8.63 11.19 2.28
C LYS A 51 9.78 10.25 1.84
N THR A 52 9.98 9.13 2.53
CA THR A 52 10.96 8.10 2.14
C THR A 52 10.41 7.08 1.14
N TRP A 53 9.11 7.15 0.84
CA TRP A 53 8.43 6.21 -0.05
C TRP A 53 8.56 6.60 -1.52
N THR A 54 8.01 5.77 -2.38
CA THR A 54 8.00 6.04 -3.82
C THR A 54 7.11 7.25 -4.13
N LEU A 55 7.72 8.28 -4.70
CA LEU A 55 7.01 9.41 -5.29
C LEU A 55 6.37 8.95 -6.60
N VAL A 56 5.04 9.09 -6.71
CA VAL A 56 4.26 8.55 -7.82
C VAL A 56 4.19 9.52 -8.99
N ASN A 57 4.04 10.82 -8.72
CA ASN A 57 4.04 11.89 -9.72
C ASN A 57 5.12 12.92 -9.38
N ALA A 58 6.14 13.03 -10.24
CA ALA A 58 7.28 13.94 -10.03
C ALA A 58 6.83 15.41 -9.99
N GLU A 59 5.88 15.76 -10.86
CA GLU A 59 5.28 17.09 -10.89
C GLU A 59 3.92 17.09 -10.20
N PRO A 60 3.63 18.06 -9.33
CA PRO A 60 2.32 18.24 -8.75
C PRO A 60 1.25 18.45 -9.84
N VAL A 61 0.16 17.71 -9.75
CA VAL A 61 -0.93 17.71 -10.71
C VAL A 61 -2.14 18.41 -10.12
N LYS A 62 -2.72 19.38 -10.85
CA LYS A 62 -3.97 20.02 -10.43
C LYS A 62 -5.12 19.03 -10.51
N MET A 63 -5.93 18.95 -9.45
CA MET A 63 -7.13 18.11 -9.43
C MET A 63 -8.07 18.52 -10.57
N SER A 64 -8.51 17.56 -11.37
CA SER A 64 -9.42 17.85 -12.49
C SER A 64 -10.78 18.35 -12.00
N ALA A 65 -11.47 19.12 -12.84
CA ALA A 65 -12.82 19.58 -12.53
C ALA A 65 -13.80 18.41 -12.36
N PHE A 66 -13.58 17.31 -13.10
CA PHE A 66 -14.36 16.08 -12.97
C PHE A 66 -14.18 15.41 -11.61
N MET A 67 -12.94 15.29 -11.14
CA MET A 67 -12.64 14.76 -9.81
C MET A 67 -13.24 15.62 -8.70
N ARG A 68 -13.28 16.94 -8.91
CA ARG A 68 -13.91 17.88 -7.98
C ARG A 68 -15.42 17.71 -7.95
N ALA A 69 -16.06 17.61 -9.12
CA ALA A 69 -17.52 17.44 -9.24
C ALA A 69 -18.02 16.08 -8.71
N ALA A 70 -17.24 15.02 -8.85
CA ALA A 70 -17.59 13.71 -8.32
C ALA A 70 -17.57 13.65 -6.78
N CYS A 71 -16.84 14.57 -6.13
CA CYS A 71 -16.71 14.64 -4.68
C CYS A 71 -17.57 15.75 -4.04
N ALA A 72 -18.29 16.55 -4.83
CA ALA A 72 -19.00 17.73 -4.33
C ALA A 72 -20.53 17.55 -4.42
N ASP A 73 -21.18 17.47 -3.29
CA ASP A 73 -22.48 18.16 -3.15
C ASP A 73 -22.21 19.68 -3.23
N VAL A 74 -23.07 20.45 -3.89
CA VAL A 74 -22.88 21.87 -4.22
C VAL A 74 -22.55 22.77 -2.99
N ARG A 75 -22.78 22.27 -1.77
CA ARG A 75 -22.39 22.90 -0.50
C ARG A 75 -21.00 22.53 0.00
N GLU A 76 -20.46 21.37 -0.41
CA GLU A 76 -19.16 20.84 0.02
C GLU A 76 -18.01 21.35 -0.85
N GLU A 77 -18.28 22.00 -1.99
CA GLU A 77 -17.26 22.50 -2.92
C GLU A 77 -16.25 23.45 -2.24
N ILE A 78 -16.69 24.17 -1.22
CA ILE A 78 -15.85 25.11 -0.46
C ILE A 78 -15.07 24.40 0.68
N ILE A 79 -15.54 23.24 1.12
CA ILE A 79 -15.00 22.52 2.29
C ILE A 79 -14.18 21.30 1.89
N SER A 80 -14.29 20.85 0.62
CA SER A 80 -13.57 19.67 0.17
C SER A 80 -12.04 19.86 0.23
N PRO A 81 -11.29 18.94 0.87
CA PRO A 81 -9.83 19.00 0.90
C PRO A 81 -9.19 18.86 -0.48
N HIS A 82 -10.00 18.63 -1.53
CA HIS A 82 -9.55 18.48 -2.91
C HIS A 82 -9.76 19.74 -3.76
N PHE A 83 -10.49 20.73 -3.24
CA PHE A 83 -10.85 21.93 -4.02
C PHE A 83 -9.62 22.77 -4.33
N ASP A 84 -9.42 23.07 -5.63
CA ASP A 84 -8.37 23.94 -6.20
C ASP A 84 -6.92 23.65 -5.71
N LYS A 85 -6.64 22.40 -5.38
CA LYS A 85 -5.33 21.97 -4.90
C LYS A 85 -4.52 21.28 -5.99
N TYR A 86 -3.22 21.40 -5.89
CA TYR A 86 -2.29 20.51 -6.56
C TYR A 86 -2.00 19.28 -5.68
N ILE A 87 -1.79 18.15 -6.31
CA ILE A 87 -1.50 16.91 -5.57
C ILE A 87 -0.12 16.38 -5.91
N ARG A 88 0.54 15.89 -4.87
CA ARG A 88 1.73 15.06 -4.95
C ARG A 88 1.45 13.77 -4.18
N VAL A 89 1.77 12.63 -4.78
CA VAL A 89 1.34 11.32 -4.30
C VAL A 89 2.55 10.46 -3.95
N TYR A 90 2.49 9.83 -2.81
CA TYR A 90 3.47 8.85 -2.35
C TYR A 90 2.79 7.52 -2.06
N VAL A 91 3.49 6.43 -2.35
CA VAL A 91 3.05 5.07 -2.02
C VAL A 91 4.17 4.31 -1.34
N ASN A 92 3.83 3.55 -0.28
CA ASN A 92 4.80 2.72 0.40
C ASN A 92 5.22 1.52 -0.46
N GLU A 93 6.27 0.80 -0.06
CA GLU A 93 6.83 -0.32 -0.82
C GLU A 93 5.80 -1.43 -1.10
N LEU A 94 4.90 -1.71 -0.13
CA LEU A 94 3.85 -2.74 -0.31
C LEU A 94 2.87 -2.39 -1.43
N GLY A 95 2.52 -1.12 -1.59
CA GLY A 95 1.56 -0.67 -2.62
C GLY A 95 2.19 -0.30 -3.95
N ARG A 96 3.53 -0.25 -4.04
CA ARG A 96 4.25 0.28 -5.19
C ARG A 96 3.94 -0.45 -6.49
N GLU A 97 4.04 -1.77 -6.49
CA GLU A 97 3.78 -2.56 -7.70
C GLU A 97 2.34 -2.36 -8.19
N ALA A 98 1.35 -2.43 -7.28
CA ALA A 98 -0.04 -2.21 -7.62
C ALA A 98 -0.30 -0.78 -8.14
N MET A 99 0.39 0.24 -7.60
CA MET A 99 0.25 1.62 -8.04
C MET A 99 0.59 1.80 -9.52
N PHE A 100 1.63 1.13 -10.03
CA PHE A 100 2.10 1.27 -11.40
C PHE A 100 1.63 0.17 -12.35
N LYS A 101 0.94 -0.85 -11.86
CA LYS A 101 0.36 -1.90 -12.70
C LYS A 101 -0.71 -1.30 -13.62
N GLU A 102 -0.66 -1.58 -14.92
CA GLU A 102 -1.57 -0.97 -15.91
C GLU A 102 -3.00 -1.40 -15.73
N GLU A 103 -3.26 -2.71 -15.59
CA GLU A 103 -4.60 -3.29 -15.56
C GLU A 103 -4.94 -3.93 -14.22
N ASN A 104 -6.12 -3.64 -13.72
CA ASN A 104 -6.75 -4.29 -12.57
C ASN A 104 -5.80 -4.53 -11.38
N PRO A 105 -5.09 -3.49 -10.90
CA PRO A 105 -4.25 -3.66 -9.73
C PRO A 105 -5.07 -4.07 -8.53
N LYS A 106 -4.48 -4.89 -7.67
CA LYS A 106 -4.99 -5.20 -6.33
C LYS A 106 -3.91 -4.81 -5.33
N PHE A 107 -4.23 -3.90 -4.46
CA PHE A 107 -3.29 -3.43 -3.45
C PHE A 107 -3.18 -4.43 -2.31
N PRO A 108 -1.96 -4.89 -1.97
CA PRO A 108 -1.75 -5.76 -0.81
C PRO A 108 -2.17 -5.09 0.50
N ILE A 109 -2.58 -5.90 1.48
CA ILE A 109 -2.83 -5.46 2.86
C ILE A 109 -1.59 -4.72 3.38
N GLY A 110 -1.78 -3.55 3.97
CA GLY A 110 -0.72 -2.67 4.45
C GLY A 110 -0.17 -1.70 3.41
N SER A 111 -0.70 -1.68 2.19
CA SER A 111 -0.46 -0.59 1.26
C SER A 111 -0.93 0.73 1.86
N ILE A 112 -0.10 1.77 1.76
CA ILE A 112 -0.44 3.11 2.23
C ILE A 112 -0.14 4.09 1.11
N ILE A 113 -1.12 4.94 0.82
CA ILE A 113 -1.02 6.02 -0.17
C ILE A 113 -1.22 7.33 0.58
N VAL A 114 -0.28 8.27 0.41
CA VAL A 114 -0.39 9.63 0.96
C VAL A 114 -0.48 10.62 -0.19
N LYS A 115 -1.52 11.46 -0.19
CA LYS A 115 -1.68 12.56 -1.14
C LYS A 115 -1.50 13.88 -0.41
N GLU A 116 -0.44 14.60 -0.74
CA GLU A 116 -0.23 15.99 -0.33
C GLU A 116 -1.19 16.90 -1.10
N LYS A 117 -1.77 17.87 -0.41
CA LYS A 117 -2.57 18.96 -0.97
C LYS A 117 -1.76 20.23 -0.90
N LEU A 118 -1.27 20.67 -2.05
CA LEU A 118 -0.43 21.84 -2.20
C LEU A 118 -1.27 23.05 -2.64
N PRO A 119 -1.06 24.25 -2.07
CA PRO A 119 -1.80 25.44 -2.46
C PRO A 119 -1.44 25.93 -3.88
N ALA A 120 -0.21 25.67 -4.33
CA ALA A 120 0.28 26.01 -5.66
C ALA A 120 1.17 24.89 -6.20
N LYS A 121 1.45 24.90 -7.51
CA LYS A 121 2.23 23.88 -8.18
C LYS A 121 3.68 23.81 -7.69
N ASP A 122 4.25 24.94 -7.38
CA ASP A 122 5.63 25.14 -6.92
C ASP A 122 5.77 25.17 -5.39
N SER A 123 4.67 24.92 -4.66
CA SER A 123 4.72 24.84 -3.21
C SER A 123 5.41 23.56 -2.75
N GLU A 124 6.26 23.70 -1.75
CA GLU A 124 6.88 22.54 -1.05
C GLU A 124 6.15 22.18 0.26
N ASP A 125 5.31 23.10 0.76
CA ASP A 125 4.60 22.95 2.02
C ASP A 125 3.13 22.56 1.77
N PRO A 126 2.74 21.33 2.02
CA PRO A 126 1.34 20.89 1.93
C PRO A 126 0.50 21.51 3.05
N GLU A 127 -0.68 22.01 2.71
CA GLU A 127 -1.66 22.51 3.68
C GLU A 127 -2.47 21.39 4.35
N PHE A 128 -2.57 20.24 3.68
CA PHE A 128 -3.38 19.13 4.13
C PHE A 128 -2.97 17.83 3.45
N TYR A 129 -3.33 16.70 4.06
CA TYR A 129 -3.05 15.39 3.50
C TYR A 129 -4.28 14.48 3.53
N THR A 130 -4.46 13.67 2.50
CA THR A 130 -5.40 12.56 2.51
C THR A 130 -4.63 11.25 2.38
N ILE A 131 -5.06 10.25 3.14
CA ILE A 131 -4.33 9.00 3.28
C ILE A 131 -5.30 7.84 3.08
N MET A 132 -4.88 6.84 2.34
CA MET A 132 -5.59 5.56 2.19
C MET A 132 -4.71 4.44 2.72
N VAL A 133 -5.27 3.58 3.57
CA VAL A 133 -4.58 2.42 4.15
C VAL A 133 -5.37 1.17 3.80
N LYS A 134 -4.75 0.22 3.09
CA LYS A 134 -5.35 -1.08 2.82
C LYS A 134 -5.30 -1.92 4.09
N ARG A 135 -6.46 -2.19 4.64
CA ARG A 135 -6.64 -2.95 5.88
C ARG A 135 -6.76 -4.46 5.60
N GLU A 136 -6.85 -5.20 6.65
CA GLU A 136 -7.16 -6.63 6.65
C GLU A 136 -8.55 -6.91 6.05
N ASN A 137 -8.69 -8.08 5.46
CA ASN A 137 -9.97 -8.50 4.85
C ASN A 137 -11.11 -8.48 5.89
N GLY A 138 -12.21 -7.85 5.51
CA GLY A 138 -13.40 -7.70 6.35
C GLY A 138 -13.42 -6.43 7.19
N TYR A 139 -12.43 -5.54 7.05
CA TYR A 139 -12.43 -4.22 7.69
C TYR A 139 -13.62 -3.37 7.19
N ASP A 140 -13.76 -3.22 5.89
CA ASP A 140 -14.86 -2.54 5.19
C ASP A 140 -15.00 -3.12 3.78
N SER A 141 -15.52 -4.34 3.68
CA SER A 141 -15.55 -5.10 2.43
C SER A 141 -16.36 -4.44 1.33
N VAL A 142 -17.31 -3.57 1.67
CA VAL A 142 -18.13 -2.82 0.70
C VAL A 142 -17.30 -1.76 -0.01
N ASN A 143 -16.30 -1.21 0.68
CA ASN A 143 -15.41 -0.17 0.18
C ASN A 143 -13.97 -0.71 -0.03
N GLY A 144 -13.83 -2.02 -0.28
CA GLY A 144 -12.56 -2.65 -0.61
C GLY A 144 -11.55 -2.68 0.52
N ASP A 145 -12.00 -2.69 1.76
CA ASP A 145 -11.16 -2.71 2.96
C ASP A 145 -10.16 -1.54 3.04
N TRP A 146 -10.54 -0.39 2.51
CA TRP A 146 -9.76 0.83 2.59
C TRP A 146 -10.18 1.70 3.78
N GLN A 147 -9.22 2.00 4.66
CA GLN A 147 -9.35 3.04 5.68
C GLN A 147 -8.92 4.38 5.09
N TYR A 148 -9.75 5.40 5.27
CA TYR A 148 -9.47 6.78 4.86
C TYR A 148 -9.08 7.60 6.07
N LEU A 149 -7.98 8.33 5.97
CA LEU A 149 -7.47 9.20 7.01
C LEU A 149 -7.14 10.58 6.44
N THR A 150 -7.15 11.56 7.31
CA THR A 150 -6.66 12.91 7.06
C THR A 150 -5.52 13.24 8.00
N MET A 151 -4.65 14.16 7.57
CA MET A 151 -3.57 14.67 8.41
C MET A 151 -3.42 16.17 8.17
N ASP A 152 -3.27 16.92 9.26
CA ASP A 152 -3.09 18.37 9.23
C ASP A 152 -1.68 18.78 8.72
N GLU A 153 -1.50 20.06 8.41
CA GLU A 153 -0.22 20.62 7.93
C GLU A 153 0.92 20.41 8.93
N THR A 154 0.63 20.40 10.22
CA THR A 154 1.62 20.17 11.29
C THR A 154 1.99 18.71 11.49
N LYS A 155 1.24 17.78 10.86
CA LYS A 155 1.36 16.33 11.01
C LYS A 155 1.15 15.82 12.45
N SER A 156 0.53 16.64 13.27
CA SER A 156 0.26 16.32 14.67
C SER A 156 -0.97 15.42 14.83
N ARG A 157 -1.97 15.63 13.99
CA ARG A 157 -3.26 14.95 14.03
C ARG A 157 -3.46 14.09 12.78
N ILE A 158 -3.63 12.79 12.98
CA ILE A 158 -4.01 11.82 11.96
C ILE A 158 -5.28 11.14 12.46
N GLU A 159 -6.37 11.31 11.72
CA GLU A 159 -7.70 10.85 12.14
C GLU A 159 -8.57 10.47 10.95
N GLU A 160 -9.66 9.77 11.19
CA GLU A 160 -10.69 9.55 10.18
C GLU A 160 -11.43 10.86 9.90
N PRO A 161 -11.78 11.14 8.63
CA PRO A 161 -12.55 12.34 8.28
C PRO A 161 -13.96 12.27 8.88
N GLU A 162 -14.50 13.41 9.29
CA GLU A 162 -15.87 13.49 9.84
C GLU A 162 -16.92 12.93 8.85
N ASN A 163 -16.72 13.19 7.55
CA ASN A 163 -17.58 12.66 6.49
C ASN A 163 -16.84 11.59 5.66
N ILE A 164 -16.66 10.40 6.23
CA ILE A 164 -16.00 9.27 5.56
C ILE A 164 -16.79 8.83 4.31
N SER A 165 -18.11 8.98 4.28
CA SER A 165 -18.95 8.60 3.16
C SER A 165 -18.63 9.38 1.88
N SER A 166 -18.18 10.63 1.98
CA SER A 166 -17.68 11.40 0.84
C SER A 166 -16.43 10.75 0.22
N CYS A 167 -15.49 10.29 1.04
CA CYS A 167 -14.31 9.58 0.56
C CYS A 167 -14.70 8.29 -0.17
N GLN A 168 -15.54 7.48 0.46
CA GLN A 168 -16.02 6.20 -0.09
C GLN A 168 -16.76 6.39 -1.41
N SER A 169 -17.71 7.34 -1.48
CA SER A 169 -18.50 7.62 -2.69
C SER A 169 -17.63 8.09 -3.86
N CYS A 170 -16.62 8.91 -3.59
CA CYS A 170 -15.69 9.41 -4.60
C CYS A 170 -14.75 8.29 -5.11
N HIS A 171 -14.38 7.35 -4.28
CA HIS A 171 -13.49 6.24 -4.61
C HIS A 171 -14.20 5.00 -5.17
N ALA A 172 -15.50 4.84 -4.91
CA ALA A 172 -16.32 3.71 -5.37
C ALA A 172 -16.27 3.47 -6.90
N PRO A 173 -16.27 4.49 -7.80
CA PRO A 173 -16.19 4.27 -9.24
C PRO A 173 -14.91 3.55 -9.71
N TYR A 174 -13.88 3.49 -8.88
CA TYR A 174 -12.61 2.85 -9.20
C TYR A 174 -12.50 1.40 -8.69
N ASN A 175 -13.58 0.81 -8.12
CA ASN A 175 -13.57 -0.53 -7.52
C ASN A 175 -13.06 -1.61 -8.50
N ASP A 176 -13.62 -1.63 -9.71
CA ASP A 176 -13.35 -2.67 -10.72
C ASP A 176 -12.10 -2.40 -11.55
N THR A 177 -11.63 -1.16 -11.58
CA THR A 177 -10.52 -0.75 -12.46
C THR A 177 -9.19 -0.58 -11.73
N SER A 178 -9.21 -0.17 -10.47
CA SER A 178 -7.99 0.14 -9.73
C SER A 178 -8.14 -0.02 -8.20
N ASP A 179 -8.94 -0.98 -7.76
CA ASP A 179 -9.10 -1.31 -6.34
C ASP A 179 -9.42 -0.07 -5.48
N TYR A 180 -10.39 0.75 -5.92
CA TYR A 180 -10.82 2.01 -5.27
C TYR A 180 -9.77 3.16 -5.32
N VAL A 181 -8.64 3.00 -5.99
CA VAL A 181 -7.59 4.02 -6.04
C VAL A 181 -7.70 4.85 -7.31
N SER A 182 -8.01 6.14 -7.20
CA SER A 182 -7.88 7.06 -8.33
C SER A 182 -6.42 7.22 -8.73
N ARG A 183 -6.09 6.90 -10.00
CA ARG A 183 -4.73 6.95 -10.57
C ARG A 183 -4.63 7.88 -11.78
N GLU A 184 -5.56 8.82 -11.94
CA GLU A 184 -5.60 9.72 -13.10
C GLU A 184 -4.33 10.54 -13.30
N TYR A 185 -3.62 10.84 -12.21
CA TYR A 185 -2.34 11.56 -12.25
C TYR A 185 -1.24 10.80 -13.02
N LEU A 186 -1.27 9.47 -13.06
CA LEU A 186 -0.33 8.65 -13.83
C LEU A 186 -0.50 8.88 -15.35
N HIS A 187 -1.74 8.94 -15.81
CA HIS A 187 -2.03 9.18 -17.23
C HIS A 187 -1.67 10.60 -17.66
N LEU A 188 -1.78 11.56 -16.78
CA LEU A 188 -1.39 12.96 -17.06
C LEU A 188 0.13 13.09 -17.22
N GLU A 189 0.91 12.42 -16.38
CA GLU A 189 2.37 12.35 -16.51
C GLU A 189 2.80 11.63 -17.81
N GLY A 190 2.25 10.47 -18.10
CA GLY A 190 2.54 9.74 -19.32
C GLY A 190 2.25 10.56 -20.60
N ARG A 191 1.13 11.30 -20.62
CA ARG A 191 0.81 12.21 -21.74
C ARG A 191 1.77 13.38 -21.85
N ARG A 192 2.30 13.87 -20.75
CA ARG A 192 3.29 14.95 -20.73
C ARG A 192 4.62 14.45 -21.30
N MET A 193 5.14 13.33 -20.84
CA MET A 193 6.37 12.73 -21.35
C MET A 193 6.31 12.47 -22.86
N GLN A 194 5.16 12.00 -23.38
CA GLN A 194 4.95 11.78 -24.80
C GLN A 194 4.96 13.10 -25.63
N ARG A 195 4.53 14.22 -25.05
CA ARG A 195 4.61 15.53 -25.71
C ARG A 195 6.04 16.04 -25.78
N GLU A 196 6.77 15.99 -24.67
CA GLU A 196 8.18 16.43 -24.60
C GLU A 196 9.11 15.64 -25.54
N VAL A 197 8.78 14.36 -25.81
CA VAL A 197 9.52 13.53 -26.80
C VAL A 197 9.20 13.93 -28.25
N LYS A 198 8.00 14.45 -28.56
CA LYS A 198 7.60 14.87 -29.90
C LYS A 198 8.09 16.29 -30.28
N GLU A 199 8.46 17.09 -29.28
CA GLU A 199 8.94 18.46 -29.48
C GLU A 199 10.47 18.57 -29.56
N LYS A 200 11.19 17.42 -29.43
CA LYS A 200 12.64 17.29 -29.66
C LYS A 200 12.94 16.66 -31.00
#